data_fda4f8055cbd1ac6311940cbd8290052
#
_entry.id   fda4f8055cbd1ac6311940cbd8290052
#
_cell.length_a   1.000
_cell.length_b   1.000
_cell.length_c   1.000
_cell.angle_alpha   90.00
_cell.angle_beta   90.00
_cell.angle_gamma   90.00
#
_symmetry.space_group_name_H-M   'P 1'
#
loop_
_entity.id
_entity.type
_entity.pdbx_description
1 polymer ?
#
loop_
_entity_poly.entity_id
_entity_poly.type
_entity_poly.pdbx_seq_one_letter_code
_entity_poly.pdbx_strand_id
1 'polypeptide(L)'
;MSAFEYSRLNNDYITYNELINCFNWDILGYSSEERPILSAELGTGDQSICIWAGMHGNETTGLHIILELIELFHKKQLELEGFTVHIIPIINPDAYIRNTRRNGMGIDMNRDFRSFQTVESAKLIGWIKMIDPVLCFNLHDQRTIFHVLTHSAYTSLLVPSSDIERTLTPIRRRLMNQIGNAIAAMNIPLKGIGRYTDEFYPTAVGDYLMSQKIPNVLIESGVSSGDMQRTRARKFGVGFIRAMLSSNQVQCDLYDLLPLNEQGQLEWVFTDVLYAHMRVDIAVKRVVAMNGHQKAEIYVVDDLGDLSSRPRLYEIPGSSMGISDVLTVDRPVTGVFGTVVFEQGQLVIGNLPE
;
A
#
# COMPACT_ATOMS: atom_id res chain seq x y z
N MET A 1 28.63 14.43 8.41
CA MET A 1 27.48 13.49 8.58
C MET A 1 27.68 12.36 7.59
N SER A 2 27.61 11.10 8.00
CA SER A 2 27.63 9.97 7.08
C SER A 2 26.39 10.09 6.18
N ALA A 3 26.57 9.86 4.87
CA ALA A 3 25.44 9.88 3.93
C ALA A 3 24.39 8.87 4.40
N PHE A 4 23.10 9.26 4.35
CA PHE A 4 22.00 8.35 4.60
C PHE A 4 22.05 7.22 3.56
N GLU A 5 22.04 5.97 4.02
CA GLU A 5 22.05 4.79 3.17
C GLU A 5 20.85 3.90 3.53
N TYR A 6 19.78 4.00 2.77
CA TYR A 6 18.58 3.15 2.91
C TYR A 6 18.90 1.66 2.79
N SER A 7 19.88 1.32 1.94
CA SER A 7 20.34 -0.06 1.76
C SER A 7 20.82 -0.74 3.05
N ARG A 8 21.18 0.02 4.09
CA ARG A 8 21.51 -0.51 5.42
C ARG A 8 20.29 -0.92 6.24
N LEU A 9 19.09 -0.43 5.86
CA LEU A 9 17.81 -0.74 6.50
C LEU A 9 17.03 -1.81 5.73
N ASN A 10 17.68 -2.59 4.88
CA ASN A 10 17.05 -3.52 3.93
C ASN A 10 16.37 -4.72 4.61
N ASN A 11 15.54 -4.43 5.59
CA ASN A 11 14.61 -5.36 6.23
C ASN A 11 13.21 -5.13 5.66
N ASP A 12 12.42 -6.18 5.52
CA ASP A 12 11.02 -6.09 5.06
C ASP A 12 10.15 -5.23 5.98
N TYR A 13 10.56 -5.10 7.23
CA TYR A 13 9.94 -4.27 8.24
C TYR A 13 11.00 -3.46 8.98
N ILE A 14 10.93 -2.13 8.84
CA ILE A 14 11.78 -1.19 9.57
C ILE A 14 11.07 -0.85 10.88
N THR A 15 11.68 -1.18 12.00
CA THR A 15 11.11 -0.81 13.30
C THR A 15 11.07 0.70 13.48
N TYR A 16 10.12 1.19 14.28
CA TYR A 16 10.03 2.63 14.55
C TYR A 16 11.30 3.20 15.20
N ASN A 17 12.00 2.40 15.99
CA ASN A 17 13.27 2.78 16.58
C ASN A 17 14.42 2.89 15.55
N GLU A 18 14.47 1.98 14.58
CA GLU A 18 15.40 2.10 13.44
C GLU A 18 15.10 3.36 12.62
N LEU A 19 13.82 3.65 12.37
CA LEU A 19 13.40 4.85 11.67
C LEU A 19 13.87 6.14 12.37
N ILE A 20 13.66 6.26 13.68
CA ILE A 20 14.09 7.44 14.44
C ILE A 20 15.60 7.67 14.31
N ASN A 21 16.38 6.60 14.28
CA ASN A 21 17.84 6.67 14.31
C ASN A 21 18.51 6.69 12.93
N CYS A 22 17.77 6.46 11.85
CA CYS A 22 18.37 6.34 10.51
C CYS A 22 18.63 7.67 9.81
N PHE A 23 17.94 8.73 10.22
CA PHE A 23 18.00 10.04 9.57
C PHE A 23 17.88 11.16 10.61
N ASN A 24 18.23 12.39 10.23
CA ASN A 24 18.03 13.56 11.09
C ASN A 24 16.64 14.12 10.87
N TRP A 25 15.66 13.59 11.59
CA TRP A 25 14.28 13.99 11.50
C TRP A 25 13.97 15.23 12.33
N ASP A 26 13.10 16.08 11.81
CA ASP A 26 12.39 17.07 12.61
C ASP A 26 11.20 16.41 13.33
N ILE A 27 10.75 17.01 14.43
CA ILE A 27 9.57 16.54 15.16
C ILE A 27 8.41 17.48 14.85
N LEU A 28 7.43 17.01 14.07
CA LEU A 28 6.20 17.74 13.79
C LEU A 28 5.30 17.87 15.03
N GLY A 29 5.37 16.90 15.92
CA GLY A 29 4.59 16.81 17.14
C GLY A 29 4.57 15.40 17.69
N TYR A 30 3.58 15.08 18.49
CA TYR A 30 3.46 13.79 19.16
C TYR A 30 2.10 13.16 18.86
N SER A 31 2.06 11.83 18.78
CA SER A 31 0.84 11.03 18.64
C SER A 31 0.00 11.04 19.92
N SER A 32 -1.14 10.36 19.90
CA SER A 32 -1.99 10.19 21.08
C SER A 32 -1.32 9.44 22.23
N GLU A 33 -0.29 8.64 21.95
CA GLU A 33 0.52 7.93 22.95
C GLU A 33 1.92 8.55 23.13
N GLU A 34 2.05 9.85 22.84
CA GLU A 34 3.24 10.65 23.05
C GLU A 34 4.48 10.19 22.25
N ARG A 35 4.31 9.49 21.13
CA ARG A 35 5.40 9.18 20.21
C ARG A 35 5.64 10.32 19.24
N PRO A 36 6.90 10.70 18.95
CA PRO A 36 7.19 11.76 18.01
C PRO A 36 6.66 11.42 16.61
N ILE A 37 5.99 12.35 15.97
CA ILE A 37 5.65 12.29 14.54
C ILE A 37 6.79 12.96 13.81
N LEU A 38 7.50 12.17 13.00
CA LEU A 38 8.72 12.60 12.33
C LEU A 38 8.39 13.31 11.03
N SER A 39 9.20 14.30 10.66
CA SER A 39 9.12 14.99 9.38
C SER A 39 10.50 15.31 8.82
N ALA A 40 10.56 15.58 7.53
CA ALA A 40 11.76 16.06 6.86
C ALA A 40 11.39 16.95 5.67
N GLU A 41 12.36 17.72 5.21
CA GLU A 41 12.25 18.58 4.04
C GLU A 41 13.43 18.33 3.09
N LEU A 42 13.14 18.21 1.80
CA LEU A 42 14.12 18.01 0.74
C LEU A 42 13.94 19.05 -0.35
N GLY A 43 15.05 19.62 -0.82
CA GLY A 43 15.02 20.66 -1.85
C GLY A 43 14.79 22.07 -1.27
N THR A 44 14.78 23.06 -2.15
CA THR A 44 14.64 24.49 -1.79
C THR A 44 13.88 25.26 -2.86
N GLY A 45 13.02 24.59 -3.62
CA GLY A 45 12.21 25.24 -4.66
C GLY A 45 10.97 25.93 -4.10
N ASP A 46 10.36 26.79 -4.92
CA ASP A 46 9.21 27.60 -4.52
C ASP A 46 7.88 26.84 -4.48
N GLN A 47 7.82 25.66 -5.11
CA GLN A 47 6.62 24.84 -5.14
C GLN A 47 6.71 23.73 -4.09
N SER A 48 5.76 23.70 -3.17
CA SER A 48 5.72 22.71 -2.09
C SER A 48 4.95 21.45 -2.49
N ILE A 49 5.53 20.30 -2.19
CA ILE A 49 4.93 18.97 -2.34
C ILE A 49 4.86 18.32 -0.97
N CYS A 50 3.73 17.70 -0.62
CA CYS A 50 3.61 16.90 0.60
C CYS A 50 3.56 15.41 0.28
N ILE A 51 4.32 14.60 1.02
CA ILE A 51 4.30 13.13 0.91
C ILE A 51 4.17 12.56 2.32
N TRP A 52 3.22 11.65 2.53
CA TRP A 52 3.12 10.93 3.80
C TRP A 52 2.76 9.46 3.61
N ALA A 53 3.16 8.65 4.59
CA ALA A 53 2.85 7.23 4.70
C ALA A 53 2.45 6.86 6.13
N GLY A 54 2.14 5.58 6.35
CA GLY A 54 1.89 5.03 7.67
C GLY A 54 0.66 5.59 8.36
N MET A 55 -0.38 5.94 7.61
CA MET A 55 -1.70 6.28 8.17
C MET A 55 -2.33 5.04 8.82
N HIS A 56 -2.18 3.89 8.19
CA HIS A 56 -2.44 2.58 8.77
C HIS A 56 -1.09 1.93 9.10
N GLY A 57 -0.94 1.46 10.32
CA GLY A 57 0.36 0.99 10.82
C GLY A 57 0.85 -0.32 10.20
N ASN A 58 -0.05 -1.10 9.62
CA ASN A 58 0.29 -2.34 8.90
C ASN A 58 0.60 -2.14 7.41
N GLU A 59 0.67 -0.89 6.95
CA GLU A 59 0.96 -0.51 5.57
C GLU A 59 2.37 0.08 5.51
N THR A 60 3.35 -0.73 5.17
CA THR A 60 4.78 -0.39 5.34
C THR A 60 5.48 0.04 4.06
N THR A 61 4.91 -0.23 2.90
CA THR A 61 5.57 0.03 1.60
C THR A 61 5.83 1.51 1.37
N GLY A 62 4.91 2.38 1.80
CA GLY A 62 5.06 3.84 1.67
C GLY A 62 6.28 4.38 2.41
N LEU A 63 6.63 3.82 3.59
CA LEU A 63 7.86 4.16 4.30
C LEU A 63 9.10 3.85 3.45
N HIS A 64 9.15 2.66 2.85
CA HIS A 64 10.27 2.26 2.00
C HIS A 64 10.43 3.18 0.77
N ILE A 65 9.31 3.57 0.14
CA ILE A 65 9.31 4.54 -0.97
C ILE A 65 9.92 5.87 -0.52
N ILE A 66 9.49 6.39 0.63
CA ILE A 66 9.99 7.65 1.19
C ILE A 66 11.49 7.58 1.47
N LEU A 67 11.95 6.53 2.14
CA LEU A 67 13.37 6.39 2.48
C LEU A 67 14.26 6.26 1.24
N GLU A 68 13.79 5.57 0.20
CA GLU A 68 14.49 5.49 -1.08
C GLU A 68 14.55 6.86 -1.78
N LEU A 69 13.46 7.64 -1.77
CA LEU A 69 13.47 9.02 -2.31
C LEU A 69 14.47 9.91 -1.57
N ILE A 70 14.54 9.83 -0.25
CA ILE A 70 15.53 10.57 0.57
C ILE A 70 16.95 10.16 0.17
N GLU A 71 17.23 8.85 0.04
CA GLU A 71 18.54 8.36 -0.37
C GLU A 71 18.93 8.87 -1.76
N LEU A 72 18.02 8.75 -2.73
CA LEU A 72 18.25 9.23 -4.11
C LEU A 72 18.54 10.73 -4.15
N PHE A 73 17.85 11.54 -3.35
CA PHE A 73 18.09 12.95 -3.22
C PHE A 73 19.50 13.24 -2.69
N HIS A 74 19.89 12.61 -1.58
CA HIS A 74 21.23 12.79 -1.01
C HIS A 74 22.36 12.29 -1.91
N LYS A 75 22.11 11.26 -2.72
CA LYS A 75 23.04 10.78 -3.73
C LYS A 75 23.06 11.62 -5.03
N LYS A 76 22.27 12.72 -5.08
CA LYS A 76 22.08 13.54 -6.28
C LYS A 76 21.59 12.76 -7.50
N GLN A 77 20.79 11.72 -7.26
CA GLN A 77 20.11 10.89 -8.26
C GLN A 77 18.62 11.26 -8.41
N LEU A 78 18.13 12.10 -7.55
CA LEU A 78 16.82 12.74 -7.62
C LEU A 78 17.03 14.26 -7.59
N GLU A 79 16.65 14.91 -8.67
CA GLU A 79 16.63 16.38 -8.76
C GLU A 79 15.23 16.87 -8.40
N LEU A 80 15.16 17.92 -7.59
CA LEU A 80 13.92 18.56 -7.14
C LEU A 80 13.91 20.02 -7.64
N GLU A 81 14.22 20.20 -8.93
CA GLU A 81 14.26 21.54 -9.52
C GLU A 81 12.90 22.24 -9.40
N GLY A 82 12.87 23.38 -8.71
CA GLY A 82 11.66 24.16 -8.47
C GLY A 82 10.76 23.63 -7.35
N PHE A 83 11.10 22.48 -6.70
CA PHE A 83 10.29 21.90 -5.64
C PHE A 83 10.99 21.86 -4.29
N THR A 84 10.18 22.03 -3.24
CA THR A 84 10.48 21.60 -1.88
C THR A 84 9.52 20.48 -1.51
N VAL A 85 10.07 19.31 -1.14
CA VAL A 85 9.30 18.12 -0.77
C VAL A 85 9.28 17.97 0.74
N HIS A 86 8.11 18.13 1.33
CA HIS A 86 7.85 17.96 2.75
C HIS A 86 7.36 16.54 3.00
N ILE A 87 7.93 15.85 3.97
CA ILE A 87 7.77 14.41 4.18
C ILE A 87 7.33 14.11 5.61
N ILE A 88 6.37 13.18 5.75
CA ILE A 88 6.07 12.47 7.00
C ILE A 88 6.19 10.97 6.71
N PRO A 89 7.23 10.27 7.22
CA PRO A 89 7.44 8.86 6.92
C PRO A 89 6.37 7.95 7.54
N ILE A 90 5.91 8.29 8.75
CA ILE A 90 4.84 7.59 9.46
C ILE A 90 4.02 8.62 10.23
N ILE A 91 2.77 8.83 9.81
CA ILE A 91 1.89 9.78 10.50
C ILE A 91 1.21 9.16 11.74
N ASN A 92 1.10 7.85 11.81
CA ASN A 92 0.45 7.13 12.91
C ASN A 92 1.43 6.11 13.56
N PRO A 93 2.41 6.61 14.36
CA PRO A 93 3.42 5.74 14.96
C PRO A 93 2.84 4.71 15.93
N ASP A 94 1.72 5.01 16.58
CA ASP A 94 1.06 4.12 17.53
C ASP A 94 0.50 2.86 16.84
N ALA A 95 -0.14 3.05 15.70
CA ALA A 95 -0.60 1.95 14.85
C ALA A 95 0.57 1.18 14.23
N TYR A 96 1.63 1.90 13.81
CA TYR A 96 2.80 1.31 13.16
C TYR A 96 3.51 0.32 14.07
N ILE A 97 3.80 0.71 15.29
CA ILE A 97 4.48 -0.17 16.27
C ILE A 97 3.67 -1.43 16.56
N ARG A 98 2.34 -1.33 16.54
CA ARG A 98 1.43 -2.47 16.74
C ARG A 98 1.16 -3.27 15.48
N ASN A 99 1.62 -2.79 14.33
CA ASN A 99 1.28 -3.33 13.00
C ASN A 99 -0.24 -3.49 12.80
N THR A 100 -0.99 -2.46 13.19
CA THR A 100 -2.47 -2.44 13.12
C THR A 100 -2.96 -1.36 12.17
N ARG A 101 -4.15 -1.57 11.59
CA ARG A 101 -4.80 -0.55 10.77
C ARG A 101 -5.20 0.68 11.59
N ARG A 102 -5.76 0.46 12.78
CA ARG A 102 -6.33 1.50 13.65
C ARG A 102 -5.30 2.00 14.65
N ASN A 103 -5.44 3.27 15.05
CA ASN A 103 -4.60 3.87 16.10
C ASN A 103 -4.88 3.26 17.49
N GLY A 104 -4.17 3.73 18.52
CA GLY A 104 -4.31 3.27 19.89
C GLY A 104 -5.72 3.45 20.50
N MET A 105 -6.52 4.36 19.95
CA MET A 105 -7.92 4.59 20.33
C MET A 105 -8.91 3.70 19.54
N GLY A 106 -8.44 2.81 18.66
CA GLY A 106 -9.29 1.98 17.81
C GLY A 106 -9.92 2.72 16.62
N ILE A 107 -9.48 3.94 16.32
CA ILE A 107 -10.01 4.77 15.24
C ILE A 107 -9.22 4.50 13.95
N ASP A 108 -9.94 4.30 12.84
CA ASP A 108 -9.36 4.34 11.50
C ASP A 108 -9.09 5.79 11.10
N MET A 109 -7.81 6.18 11.10
CA MET A 109 -7.42 7.55 10.82
C MET A 109 -7.92 8.04 9.44
N ASN A 110 -7.98 7.16 8.42
CA ASN A 110 -8.50 7.50 7.11
C ASN A 110 -10.05 7.55 7.04
N ARG A 111 -10.71 7.60 8.20
CA ARG A 111 -12.15 7.85 8.37
C ARG A 111 -12.42 9.01 9.31
N ASP A 112 -11.40 9.76 9.69
CA ASP A 112 -11.48 10.81 10.72
C ASP A 112 -11.43 12.25 10.17
N PHE A 113 -11.27 12.45 8.85
CA PHE A 113 -11.07 13.77 8.23
C PHE A 113 -12.34 14.65 8.14
N ARG A 114 -13.42 14.24 8.79
CA ARG A 114 -14.60 15.07 9.00
C ARG A 114 -14.74 15.52 10.46
N SER A 115 -14.33 14.67 11.38
CA SER A 115 -14.52 14.87 12.83
C SER A 115 -13.24 15.24 13.58
N PHE A 116 -12.07 14.88 13.04
CA PHE A 116 -10.74 15.16 13.61
C PHE A 116 -10.63 14.77 15.08
N GLN A 117 -11.09 13.55 15.41
CA GLN A 117 -11.05 13.01 16.77
C GLN A 117 -9.64 12.58 17.19
N THR A 118 -8.78 12.28 16.20
CA THR A 118 -7.41 11.85 16.47
C THR A 118 -6.43 13.02 16.38
N VAL A 119 -5.43 13.00 17.26
CA VAL A 119 -4.36 14.01 17.25
C VAL A 119 -3.60 13.97 15.92
N GLU A 120 -3.38 12.76 15.39
CA GLU A 120 -2.64 12.52 14.17
C GLU A 120 -3.32 13.14 12.94
N SER A 121 -4.66 12.99 12.81
CA SER A 121 -5.41 13.58 11.69
C SER A 121 -5.42 15.11 11.76
N ALA A 122 -5.57 15.68 12.96
CA ALA A 122 -5.52 17.12 13.17
C ALA A 122 -4.12 17.69 12.85
N LYS A 123 -3.05 16.98 13.23
CA LYS A 123 -1.67 17.38 12.91
C LYS A 123 -1.38 17.29 11.42
N LEU A 124 -1.78 16.22 10.75
CA LEU A 124 -1.60 16.08 9.30
C LEU A 124 -2.26 17.21 8.54
N ILE A 125 -3.53 17.52 8.85
CA ILE A 125 -4.21 18.58 8.12
C ILE A 125 -3.68 19.97 8.45
N GLY A 126 -3.27 20.21 9.69
CA GLY A 126 -2.63 21.47 10.11
C GLY A 126 -1.31 21.68 9.37
N TRP A 127 -0.50 20.63 9.25
CA TRP A 127 0.77 20.63 8.50
C TRP A 127 0.54 20.88 7.00
N ILE A 128 -0.40 20.18 6.36
CA ILE A 128 -0.71 20.37 4.94
C ILE A 128 -1.19 21.81 4.68
N LYS A 129 -2.08 22.35 5.53
CA LYS A 129 -2.58 23.72 5.36
C LYS A 129 -1.52 24.80 5.60
N MET A 130 -0.56 24.55 6.48
CA MET A 130 0.56 25.47 6.72
C MET A 130 1.52 25.52 5.53
N ILE A 131 1.75 24.39 4.86
CA ILE A 131 2.63 24.27 3.71
C ILE A 131 1.98 24.82 2.43
N ASP A 132 0.65 24.68 2.29
CA ASP A 132 -0.12 25.03 1.10
C ASP A 132 0.43 24.38 -0.18
N PRO A 133 0.49 23.03 -0.27
CA PRO A 133 1.20 22.32 -1.32
C PRO A 133 0.45 22.38 -2.66
N VAL A 134 1.21 22.40 -3.76
CA VAL A 134 0.67 22.27 -5.13
C VAL A 134 0.26 20.83 -5.45
N LEU A 135 0.76 19.84 -4.68
CA LEU A 135 0.45 18.42 -4.84
C LEU A 135 0.74 17.66 -3.55
N CYS A 136 -0.12 16.70 -3.22
CA CYS A 136 0.07 15.75 -2.14
C CYS A 136 0.13 14.31 -2.68
N PHE A 137 1.00 13.48 -2.11
CA PHE A 137 1.02 12.04 -2.28
C PHE A 137 0.67 11.34 -0.97
N ASN A 138 -0.40 10.55 -1.01
CA ASN A 138 -0.87 9.73 0.09
C ASN A 138 -0.53 8.27 -0.20
N LEU A 139 0.40 7.70 0.58
CA LEU A 139 0.94 6.37 0.33
C LEU A 139 0.28 5.34 1.24
N HIS A 140 -0.34 4.36 0.64
CA HIS A 140 -1.03 3.25 1.28
C HIS A 140 -0.62 1.89 0.72
N ASP A 141 -1.04 0.83 1.39
CA ASP A 141 -0.91 -0.55 0.92
C ASP A 141 -2.30 -1.18 0.81
N GLN A 142 -2.61 -1.72 -0.37
CA GLN A 142 -3.80 -2.54 -0.55
C GLN A 142 -3.56 -4.00 -0.12
N ARG A 143 -4.66 -4.69 0.25
CA ARG A 143 -4.61 -6.12 0.57
C ARG A 143 -4.27 -6.97 -0.66
N THR A 144 -3.85 -8.21 -0.42
CA THR A 144 -3.52 -9.21 -1.45
C THR A 144 -4.70 -9.60 -2.35
N ILE A 145 -5.92 -9.36 -1.89
CA ILE A 145 -7.17 -9.72 -2.60
C ILE A 145 -7.47 -8.89 -3.86
N PHE A 146 -6.67 -7.87 -4.14
CA PHE A 146 -6.92 -6.96 -5.26
C PHE A 146 -6.24 -7.42 -6.55
N HIS A 147 -6.98 -7.32 -7.63
CA HIS A 147 -6.52 -7.64 -8.99
C HIS A 147 -7.02 -6.63 -10.01
N VAL A 148 -6.40 -6.60 -11.17
CA VAL A 148 -6.85 -5.88 -12.36
C VAL A 148 -6.94 -6.86 -13.53
N LEU A 149 -8.13 -6.98 -14.09
CA LEU A 149 -8.40 -8.04 -15.08
C LEU A 149 -8.04 -9.41 -14.48
N THR A 150 -7.10 -10.14 -15.09
CA THR A 150 -6.63 -11.46 -14.65
C THR A 150 -5.31 -11.41 -13.88
N HIS A 151 -4.82 -10.22 -13.49
CA HIS A 151 -3.50 -10.06 -12.89
C HIS A 151 -3.59 -9.41 -11.52
N SER A 152 -2.70 -9.83 -10.61
CA SER A 152 -2.52 -9.15 -9.33
C SER A 152 -2.27 -7.66 -9.56
N ALA A 153 -2.97 -6.82 -8.81
CA ALA A 153 -2.76 -5.38 -8.84
C ALA A 153 -1.58 -5.04 -7.92
N TYR A 154 -0.35 -4.94 -8.49
CA TYR A 154 0.81 -4.55 -7.69
C TYR A 154 0.81 -3.06 -7.32
N THR A 155 0.02 -2.26 -8.00
CA THR A 155 -0.26 -0.87 -7.62
C THR A 155 -1.60 -0.43 -8.17
N SER A 156 -2.26 0.46 -7.44
CA SER A 156 -3.47 1.14 -7.90
C SER A 156 -3.43 2.61 -7.51
N LEU A 157 -3.94 3.45 -8.40
CA LEU A 157 -3.91 4.89 -8.26
C LEU A 157 -5.33 5.44 -8.09
N LEU A 158 -5.45 6.56 -7.38
CA LEU A 158 -6.71 7.30 -7.30
C LEU A 158 -6.45 8.79 -7.31
N VAL A 159 -7.18 9.51 -8.16
CA VAL A 159 -7.46 10.93 -8.00
C VAL A 159 -8.82 11.03 -7.30
N PRO A 160 -8.85 11.33 -5.99
CA PRO A 160 -10.10 11.29 -5.22
C PRO A 160 -11.13 12.28 -5.73
N SER A 161 -12.40 12.04 -5.40
CA SER A 161 -13.49 12.98 -5.70
C SER A 161 -13.49 14.16 -4.74
N SER A 162 -14.05 15.28 -5.20
CA SER A 162 -14.24 16.48 -4.37
C SER A 162 -15.66 16.57 -3.78
N ASP A 163 -16.58 15.78 -4.32
CA ASP A 163 -18.01 15.83 -4.00
C ASP A 163 -18.71 14.50 -4.36
N ILE A 164 -19.97 14.35 -3.94
CA ILE A 164 -20.76 13.13 -4.12
C ILE A 164 -21.17 12.89 -5.58
N GLU A 165 -21.29 13.96 -6.36
CA GLU A 165 -21.55 13.91 -7.80
C GLU A 165 -20.30 13.46 -8.58
N ARG A 166 -19.16 13.33 -7.92
CA ARG A 166 -17.85 12.97 -8.51
C ARG A 166 -17.47 13.93 -9.65
N THR A 167 -17.73 15.22 -9.43
CA THR A 167 -17.49 16.28 -10.41
C THR A 167 -16.05 16.22 -10.92
N LEU A 168 -15.91 16.18 -12.25
CA LEU A 168 -14.59 16.23 -12.89
C LEU A 168 -14.09 17.68 -12.94
N THR A 169 -13.60 18.15 -11.79
CA THR A 169 -13.06 19.51 -11.67
C THR A 169 -11.78 19.71 -12.49
N PRO A 170 -11.40 20.95 -12.82
CA PRO A 170 -10.13 21.23 -13.50
C PRO A 170 -8.91 20.67 -12.76
N ILE A 171 -8.93 20.67 -11.41
CA ILE A 171 -7.86 20.09 -10.59
C ILE A 171 -7.79 18.57 -10.81
N ARG A 172 -8.92 17.87 -10.74
CA ARG A 172 -8.97 16.43 -10.99
C ARG A 172 -8.48 16.07 -12.39
N ARG A 173 -8.97 16.74 -13.43
CA ARG A 173 -8.53 16.50 -14.82
C ARG A 173 -7.03 16.75 -14.99
N ARG A 174 -6.50 17.81 -14.42
CA ARG A 174 -5.06 18.09 -14.43
C ARG A 174 -4.26 16.95 -13.80
N LEU A 175 -4.67 16.46 -12.63
CA LEU A 175 -4.00 15.35 -11.95
C LEU A 175 -4.07 14.06 -12.77
N MET A 176 -5.23 13.72 -13.35
CA MET A 176 -5.38 12.55 -14.22
C MET A 176 -4.45 12.62 -15.42
N ASN A 177 -4.37 13.77 -16.08
CA ASN A 177 -3.42 13.99 -17.19
C ASN A 177 -1.97 13.85 -16.73
N GLN A 178 -1.62 14.42 -15.59
CA GLN A 178 -0.27 14.35 -15.03
C GLN A 178 0.12 12.91 -14.66
N ILE A 179 -0.78 12.13 -14.07
CA ILE A 179 -0.59 10.69 -13.82
C ILE A 179 -0.38 9.94 -15.14
N GLY A 180 -1.22 10.19 -16.12
CA GLY A 180 -1.09 9.57 -17.45
C GLY A 180 0.27 9.85 -18.09
N ASN A 181 0.72 11.11 -18.05
CA ASN A 181 2.04 11.51 -18.56
C ASN A 181 3.18 10.86 -17.79
N ALA A 182 3.08 10.79 -16.45
CA ALA A 182 4.09 10.14 -15.61
C ALA A 182 4.22 8.64 -15.93
N ILE A 183 3.10 7.91 -16.06
CA ILE A 183 3.10 6.50 -16.44
C ILE A 183 3.69 6.31 -17.84
N ALA A 184 3.31 7.15 -18.81
CA ALA A 184 3.86 7.09 -20.16
C ALA A 184 5.38 7.32 -20.17
N ALA A 185 5.86 8.30 -19.40
CA ALA A 185 7.29 8.61 -19.29
C ALA A 185 8.11 7.47 -18.64
N MET A 186 7.51 6.70 -17.74
CA MET A 186 8.16 5.53 -17.13
C MET A 186 8.41 4.39 -18.13
N ASN A 187 7.69 4.35 -19.24
CA ASN A 187 7.82 3.35 -20.30
C ASN A 187 7.79 1.90 -19.76
N ILE A 188 6.84 1.60 -18.89
CA ILE A 188 6.68 0.30 -18.24
C ILE A 188 5.41 -0.42 -18.71
N PRO A 189 5.36 -1.77 -18.64
CA PRO A 189 4.13 -2.51 -18.91
C PRO A 189 3.02 -2.12 -17.92
N LEU A 190 1.81 -1.85 -18.44
CA LEU A 190 0.64 -1.48 -17.62
C LEU A 190 0.03 -2.67 -16.86
N LYS A 191 0.47 -3.89 -17.14
CA LYS A 191 0.00 -5.11 -16.51
C LYS A 191 0.16 -5.03 -14.97
N GLY A 192 -0.97 -5.13 -14.25
CA GLY A 192 -1.00 -5.04 -12.79
C GLY A 192 -1.00 -3.61 -12.23
N ILE A 193 -1.17 -2.60 -13.08
CA ILE A 193 -1.44 -1.22 -12.66
C ILE A 193 -2.94 -0.97 -12.83
N GLY A 194 -3.59 -0.55 -11.75
CA GLY A 194 -5.01 -0.25 -11.75
C GLY A 194 -5.33 1.14 -11.25
N ARG A 195 -6.62 1.44 -11.23
CA ARG A 195 -7.17 2.60 -10.53
C ARG A 195 -8.35 2.19 -9.67
N TYR A 196 -8.56 2.89 -8.55
CA TYR A 196 -9.77 2.73 -7.75
C TYR A 196 -10.95 3.46 -8.38
N THR A 197 -12.16 3.03 -7.99
CA THR A 197 -13.36 3.83 -8.21
C THR A 197 -13.22 5.14 -7.45
N ASP A 198 -13.75 6.21 -8.01
CA ASP A 198 -13.70 7.54 -7.43
C ASP A 198 -14.96 7.87 -6.59
N GLU A 199 -15.51 6.86 -5.91
CA GLU A 199 -16.58 7.05 -4.93
C GLU A 199 -16.15 8.03 -3.85
N PHE A 200 -17.05 8.96 -3.53
CA PHE A 200 -16.73 10.03 -2.57
C PHE A 200 -16.88 9.56 -1.12
N TYR A 201 -15.79 9.58 -0.39
CA TYR A 201 -15.72 9.27 1.04
C TYR A 201 -15.26 10.51 1.82
N PRO A 202 -16.17 11.42 2.26
CA PRO A 202 -15.80 12.71 2.85
C PRO A 202 -14.99 12.60 4.16
N THR A 203 -14.91 11.41 4.73
CA THR A 203 -14.11 11.10 5.93
C THR A 203 -12.70 10.60 5.59
N ALA A 204 -12.42 10.30 4.32
CA ALA A 204 -11.08 9.93 3.86
C ALA A 204 -10.24 11.18 3.56
N VAL A 205 -8.94 11.12 3.86
CA VAL A 205 -8.05 12.29 3.69
C VAL A 205 -8.02 12.80 2.26
N GLY A 206 -7.95 11.91 1.27
CA GLY A 206 -7.85 12.31 -0.13
C GLY A 206 -9.05 13.09 -0.62
N ASP A 207 -10.26 12.59 -0.33
CA ASP A 207 -11.52 13.23 -0.70
C ASP A 207 -11.71 14.55 0.08
N TYR A 208 -11.35 14.57 1.37
CA TYR A 208 -11.36 15.78 2.17
C TYR A 208 -10.45 16.85 1.55
N LEU A 209 -9.21 16.53 1.21
CA LEU A 209 -8.27 17.46 0.59
C LEU A 209 -8.78 17.98 -0.75
N MET A 210 -9.28 17.10 -1.61
CA MET A 210 -9.86 17.49 -2.90
C MET A 210 -11.08 18.40 -2.74
N SER A 211 -11.93 18.18 -1.73
CA SER A 211 -13.05 19.08 -1.39
C SER A 211 -12.57 20.46 -0.95
N GLN A 212 -11.37 20.56 -0.37
CA GLN A 212 -10.70 21.81 0.00
C GLN A 212 -9.85 22.40 -1.14
N LYS A 213 -9.91 21.82 -2.36
CA LYS A 213 -9.13 22.18 -3.55
C LYS A 213 -7.62 21.97 -3.39
N ILE A 214 -7.20 21.10 -2.48
CA ILE A 214 -5.81 20.70 -2.30
C ILE A 214 -5.57 19.44 -3.15
N PRO A 215 -4.69 19.50 -4.18
CA PRO A 215 -4.47 18.38 -5.08
C PRO A 215 -3.87 17.17 -4.35
N ASN A 216 -4.50 15.99 -4.51
CA ASN A 216 -4.06 14.76 -3.87
C ASN A 216 -4.09 13.58 -4.83
N VAL A 217 -3.04 12.76 -4.79
CA VAL A 217 -2.94 11.46 -5.46
C VAL A 217 -2.74 10.38 -4.41
N LEU A 218 -3.60 9.38 -4.41
CA LEU A 218 -3.45 8.17 -3.62
C LEU A 218 -2.67 7.13 -4.43
N ILE A 219 -1.68 6.52 -3.78
CA ILE A 219 -0.93 5.38 -4.29
C ILE A 219 -1.14 4.21 -3.34
N GLU A 220 -1.77 3.16 -3.84
CA GLU A 220 -1.97 1.90 -3.11
C GLU A 220 -0.99 0.85 -3.62
N SER A 221 -0.04 0.50 -2.80
CA SER A 221 0.93 -0.55 -3.10
C SER A 221 0.33 -1.92 -2.85
N GLY A 222 0.39 -2.78 -3.86
CA GLY A 222 -0.12 -4.14 -3.81
C GLY A 222 0.97 -5.19 -3.98
N VAL A 223 0.56 -6.43 -4.15
CA VAL A 223 1.44 -7.58 -4.36
C VAL A 223 1.41 -8.05 -5.81
N SER A 224 2.40 -8.81 -6.20
CA SER A 224 2.38 -9.62 -7.43
C SER A 224 2.96 -11.00 -7.13
N SER A 225 2.67 -11.97 -7.98
CA SER A 225 3.23 -13.31 -7.85
C SER A 225 4.76 -13.26 -7.81
N GLY A 226 5.37 -13.91 -6.84
CA GLY A 226 6.82 -13.89 -6.60
C GLY A 226 7.34 -12.61 -5.95
N ASP A 227 6.46 -11.74 -5.41
CA ASP A 227 6.87 -10.45 -4.81
C ASP A 227 5.95 -10.06 -3.64
N MET A 228 5.89 -10.91 -2.62
CA MET A 228 5.10 -10.63 -1.42
C MET A 228 5.66 -9.43 -0.63
N GLN A 229 6.93 -9.12 -0.80
CA GLN A 229 7.59 -7.95 -0.20
C GLN A 229 7.29 -6.64 -0.94
N ARG A 230 6.50 -6.69 -2.01
CA ARG A 230 6.09 -5.49 -2.77
C ARG A 230 7.24 -4.70 -3.37
N THR A 231 8.34 -5.37 -3.72
CA THR A 231 9.51 -4.73 -4.34
C THR A 231 9.14 -4.01 -5.64
N ARG A 232 8.24 -4.62 -6.43
CA ARG A 232 7.74 -4.02 -7.67
C ARG A 232 6.92 -2.77 -7.40
N ALA A 233 6.05 -2.80 -6.37
CA ALA A 233 5.26 -1.65 -5.95
C ALA A 233 6.16 -0.51 -5.42
N ARG A 234 7.18 -0.82 -4.62
CA ARG A 234 8.19 0.16 -4.16
C ARG A 234 8.88 0.85 -5.33
N LYS A 235 9.44 0.07 -6.27
CA LYS A 235 10.09 0.61 -7.47
C LYS A 235 9.15 1.46 -8.32
N PHE A 236 7.90 1.02 -8.45
CA PHE A 236 6.87 1.80 -9.13
C PHE A 236 6.64 3.12 -8.41
N GLY A 237 6.39 3.12 -7.10
CA GLY A 237 6.10 4.31 -6.31
C GLY A 237 7.21 5.36 -6.41
N VAL A 238 8.48 4.95 -6.27
CA VAL A 238 9.63 5.82 -6.42
C VAL A 238 9.70 6.40 -7.85
N GLY A 239 9.62 5.54 -8.87
CA GLY A 239 9.66 5.96 -10.27
C GLY A 239 8.50 6.89 -10.64
N PHE A 240 7.31 6.58 -10.16
CA PHE A 240 6.10 7.34 -10.40
C PHE A 240 6.15 8.75 -9.78
N ILE A 241 6.55 8.86 -8.51
CA ILE A 241 6.71 10.17 -7.85
C ILE A 241 7.75 11.02 -8.60
N ARG A 242 8.89 10.42 -8.96
CA ARG A 242 9.89 11.13 -9.78
C ARG A 242 9.33 11.60 -11.12
N ALA A 243 8.60 10.74 -11.82
CA ALA A 243 8.00 11.10 -13.10
C ALA A 243 6.91 12.18 -12.94
N MET A 244 6.12 12.15 -11.87
CA MET A 244 5.14 13.19 -11.55
C MET A 244 5.79 14.57 -11.34
N LEU A 245 6.95 14.61 -10.69
CA LEU A 245 7.70 15.86 -10.45
C LEU A 245 8.36 16.41 -11.73
N SER A 246 8.64 15.54 -12.71
CA SER A 246 9.32 15.92 -13.95
C SER A 246 8.38 16.04 -15.16
N SER A 247 7.09 15.64 -15.03
CA SER A 247 6.19 15.51 -16.17
C SER A 247 5.66 16.85 -16.67
N ASN A 248 5.68 17.03 -17.99
CA ASN A 248 4.98 18.12 -18.66
C ASN A 248 3.45 17.95 -18.53
N GLN A 249 2.74 19.05 -18.37
CA GLN A 249 1.27 19.05 -18.26
C GLN A 249 0.63 19.04 -19.67
N VAL A 250 0.71 17.90 -20.35
CA VAL A 250 0.02 17.69 -21.65
C VAL A 250 -1.23 16.87 -21.42
N GLN A 251 -2.24 17.04 -22.27
CA GLN A 251 -3.43 16.19 -22.24
C GLN A 251 -3.02 14.73 -22.45
N CYS A 252 -3.46 13.84 -21.56
CA CYS A 252 -3.15 12.43 -21.61
C CYS A 252 -4.25 11.61 -20.94
N ASP A 253 -4.90 10.75 -21.71
CA ASP A 253 -6.06 9.95 -21.27
C ASP A 253 -5.64 8.60 -20.66
N LEU A 254 -4.33 8.34 -20.48
CA LEU A 254 -3.85 7.03 -20.03
C LEU A 254 -4.37 6.64 -18.64
N TYR A 255 -4.56 7.61 -17.74
CA TYR A 255 -5.18 7.33 -16.43
C TYR A 255 -6.61 6.80 -16.58
N ASP A 256 -7.41 7.37 -17.46
CA ASP A 256 -8.79 6.95 -17.71
C ASP A 256 -8.87 5.53 -18.32
N LEU A 257 -7.82 5.12 -19.04
CA LEU A 257 -7.69 3.79 -19.65
C LEU A 257 -7.18 2.71 -18.68
N LEU A 258 -6.68 3.07 -17.48
CA LEU A 258 -6.30 2.08 -16.49
C LEU A 258 -7.53 1.26 -16.06
N PRO A 259 -7.40 -0.08 -15.96
CA PRO A 259 -8.49 -0.92 -15.49
C PRO A 259 -8.84 -0.61 -14.03
N LEU A 260 -10.10 -0.82 -13.67
CA LEU A 260 -10.53 -0.73 -12.28
C LEU A 260 -9.87 -1.83 -11.45
N ASN A 261 -9.55 -1.48 -10.24
CA ASN A 261 -9.07 -2.40 -9.23
C ASN A 261 -10.26 -3.15 -8.62
N GLU A 262 -10.21 -4.47 -8.65
CA GLU A 262 -11.29 -5.36 -8.21
C GLU A 262 -10.83 -6.25 -7.06
N GLN A 263 -11.77 -6.66 -6.21
CA GLN A 263 -11.51 -7.62 -5.13
C GLN A 263 -11.85 -9.04 -5.58
N GLY A 264 -11.23 -10.03 -4.97
CA GLY A 264 -11.55 -11.43 -5.19
C GLY A 264 -10.39 -12.32 -5.61
N GLN A 265 -9.18 -11.78 -5.68
CA GLN A 265 -7.98 -12.57 -5.91
C GLN A 265 -7.72 -13.50 -4.71
N LEU A 266 -7.41 -14.76 -5.01
CA LEU A 266 -6.98 -15.77 -4.06
C LEU A 266 -5.45 -15.77 -3.94
N GLU A 267 -4.90 -16.16 -2.77
CA GLU A 267 -3.44 -16.25 -2.61
C GLU A 267 -2.91 -17.55 -3.20
N TRP A 268 -3.07 -18.66 -2.50
CA TRP A 268 -2.64 -19.99 -2.98
C TRP A 268 -3.87 -20.84 -3.28
N VAL A 269 -3.93 -21.41 -4.48
CA VAL A 269 -4.99 -22.33 -4.88
C VAL A 269 -4.36 -23.69 -5.21
N PHE A 270 -4.70 -24.69 -4.42
CA PHE A 270 -4.42 -26.09 -4.70
C PHE A 270 -5.53 -26.59 -5.62
N THR A 271 -5.20 -26.91 -6.87
CA THR A 271 -6.18 -27.30 -7.87
C THR A 271 -6.37 -28.82 -7.94
N ASP A 272 -7.58 -29.26 -8.26
CA ASP A 272 -7.92 -30.67 -8.48
C ASP A 272 -7.57 -31.59 -7.29
N VAL A 273 -7.79 -31.14 -6.06
CA VAL A 273 -7.53 -31.90 -4.83
C VAL A 273 -8.66 -32.90 -4.57
N LEU A 274 -8.35 -34.15 -4.20
CA LEU A 274 -9.37 -35.09 -3.74
C LEU A 274 -9.77 -34.77 -2.30
N TYR A 275 -10.97 -34.21 -2.13
CA TYR A 275 -11.54 -33.84 -0.83
C TYR A 275 -12.94 -34.41 -0.69
N ALA A 276 -13.21 -35.15 0.39
CA ALA A 276 -14.51 -35.81 0.67
C ALA A 276 -15.08 -36.57 -0.55
N HIS A 277 -14.23 -37.31 -1.26
CA HIS A 277 -14.54 -38.10 -2.46
C HIS A 277 -14.86 -37.28 -3.72
N MET A 278 -14.66 -35.96 -3.69
CA MET A 278 -14.82 -35.06 -4.84
C MET A 278 -13.51 -34.40 -5.19
N ARG A 279 -13.35 -34.04 -6.48
CA ARG A 279 -12.27 -33.18 -6.92
C ARG A 279 -12.69 -31.74 -6.79
N VAL A 280 -11.93 -30.95 -6.03
CA VAL A 280 -12.19 -29.53 -5.77
C VAL A 280 -10.89 -28.74 -5.77
N ASP A 281 -11.00 -27.46 -5.99
CA ASP A 281 -9.93 -26.52 -5.71
C ASP A 281 -10.05 -26.05 -4.26
N ILE A 282 -8.90 -25.83 -3.61
CA ILE A 282 -8.84 -25.36 -2.23
C ILE A 282 -7.96 -24.13 -2.19
N ALA A 283 -8.52 -22.99 -1.83
CA ALA A 283 -7.80 -21.75 -1.64
C ALA A 283 -7.37 -21.61 -0.17
N VAL A 284 -6.12 -21.18 0.01
CA VAL A 284 -5.51 -20.88 1.31
C VAL A 284 -5.00 -19.46 1.29
N LYS A 285 -5.24 -18.72 2.36
CA LYS A 285 -4.69 -17.37 2.58
C LYS A 285 -3.86 -17.34 3.86
N ARG A 286 -2.89 -16.43 3.88
CA ARG A 286 -2.09 -16.13 5.06
C ARG A 286 -2.75 -15.03 5.88
N VAL A 287 -2.90 -15.26 7.18
CA VAL A 287 -3.31 -14.27 8.17
C VAL A 287 -2.12 -13.95 9.05
N VAL A 288 -1.71 -12.69 9.09
CA VAL A 288 -0.61 -12.23 9.94
C VAL A 288 -1.20 -11.57 11.18
N ALA A 289 -0.83 -12.07 12.34
CA ALA A 289 -1.16 -11.50 13.63
C ALA A 289 0.10 -11.09 14.37
N MET A 290 0.01 -10.07 15.22
CA MET A 290 1.09 -9.68 16.11
C MET A 290 0.88 -10.31 17.48
N ASN A 291 1.91 -11.00 18.00
CA ASN A 291 1.98 -11.45 19.37
C ASN A 291 3.10 -10.66 20.07
N GLY A 292 2.74 -9.53 20.66
CA GLY A 292 3.70 -8.56 21.16
C GLY A 292 4.53 -7.96 20.01
N HIS A 293 5.84 -8.19 20.00
CA HIS A 293 6.76 -7.74 18.94
C HIS A 293 7.02 -8.81 17.86
N GLN A 294 6.41 -9.98 17.98
CA GLN A 294 6.61 -11.09 17.05
C GLN A 294 5.42 -11.21 16.09
N LYS A 295 5.71 -11.34 14.80
CA LYS A 295 4.72 -11.73 13.80
C LYS A 295 4.44 -13.21 13.93
N ALA A 296 3.16 -13.58 14.04
CA ALA A 296 2.68 -14.94 13.90
C ALA A 296 1.93 -15.07 12.57
N GLU A 297 2.34 -16.00 11.73
CA GLU A 297 1.64 -16.31 10.48
C GLU A 297 0.77 -17.54 10.67
N ILE A 298 -0.49 -17.43 10.26
CA ILE A 298 -1.46 -18.51 10.30
C ILE A 298 -2.08 -18.64 8.92
N TYR A 299 -2.10 -19.85 8.40
CA TYR A 299 -2.77 -20.17 7.15
C TYR A 299 -4.19 -20.64 7.41
N VAL A 300 -5.15 -20.04 6.73
CA VAL A 300 -6.58 -20.37 6.85
C VAL A 300 -7.15 -20.71 5.48
N VAL A 301 -8.20 -21.53 5.49
CA VAL A 301 -8.97 -21.83 4.28
C VAL A 301 -9.67 -20.55 3.83
N ASP A 302 -9.42 -20.11 2.60
CA ASP A 302 -10.05 -18.92 2.03
C ASP A 302 -11.34 -19.27 1.30
N ASP A 303 -11.30 -20.32 0.47
CA ASP A 303 -12.46 -20.81 -0.27
C ASP A 303 -12.23 -22.26 -0.72
N LEU A 304 -13.29 -22.96 -1.11
CA LEU A 304 -13.21 -24.32 -1.66
C LEU A 304 -14.36 -24.59 -2.65
N GLY A 305 -14.08 -25.36 -3.70
CA GLY A 305 -15.05 -25.68 -4.74
C GLY A 305 -14.45 -25.58 -6.14
N ASP A 306 -15.23 -25.15 -7.13
CA ASP A 306 -14.71 -24.79 -8.45
C ASP A 306 -14.22 -23.32 -8.43
N LEU A 307 -12.91 -23.16 -8.34
CA LEU A 307 -12.26 -21.84 -8.30
C LEU A 307 -11.59 -21.47 -9.62
N SER A 308 -11.86 -22.21 -10.69
CA SER A 308 -11.19 -22.04 -11.99
C SER A 308 -11.30 -20.63 -12.59
N SER A 309 -12.40 -19.91 -12.31
CA SER A 309 -12.65 -18.55 -12.79
C SER A 309 -12.07 -17.46 -11.87
N ARG A 310 -11.56 -17.82 -10.68
CA ARG A 310 -11.05 -16.85 -9.70
C ARG A 310 -9.61 -16.45 -9.99
N PRO A 311 -9.28 -15.16 -10.05
CA PRO A 311 -7.89 -14.70 -10.10
C PRO A 311 -7.12 -15.19 -8.87
N ARG A 312 -5.85 -15.60 -9.07
CA ARG A 312 -5.01 -16.14 -8.00
C ARG A 312 -3.56 -15.69 -8.14
N LEU A 313 -2.85 -15.61 -7.00
CA LEU A 313 -1.41 -15.31 -7.00
C LEU A 313 -0.60 -16.54 -7.41
N TYR A 314 -0.94 -17.69 -6.80
CA TYR A 314 -0.23 -18.95 -7.01
C TYR A 314 -1.22 -20.07 -7.26
N GLU A 315 -0.87 -20.95 -8.20
CA GLU A 315 -1.58 -22.18 -8.50
C GLU A 315 -0.66 -23.37 -8.25
N ILE A 316 -1.14 -24.33 -7.48
CA ILE A 316 -0.39 -25.51 -7.08
C ILE A 316 -1.19 -26.73 -7.53
N PRO A 317 -0.68 -27.56 -8.48
CA PRO A 317 -1.37 -28.75 -8.92
C PRO A 317 -1.56 -29.72 -7.75
N GLY A 318 -2.80 -30.08 -7.45
CA GLY A 318 -3.20 -30.94 -6.34
C GLY A 318 -3.72 -32.31 -6.77
N SER A 319 -3.62 -32.70 -8.03
CA SER A 319 -4.20 -33.94 -8.56
C SER A 319 -3.72 -35.23 -7.88
N SER A 320 -2.56 -35.21 -7.25
CA SER A 320 -2.01 -36.30 -6.44
C SER A 320 -2.33 -36.17 -4.93
N MET A 321 -3.03 -35.11 -4.52
CA MET A 321 -3.32 -34.80 -3.13
C MET A 321 -4.68 -35.34 -2.72
N GLY A 322 -4.77 -35.82 -1.48
CA GLY A 322 -6.02 -36.21 -0.84
C GLY A 322 -6.07 -35.69 0.58
N ILE A 323 -7.18 -35.06 0.95
CA ILE A 323 -7.40 -34.47 2.26
C ILE A 323 -8.58 -35.17 2.91
N SER A 324 -8.34 -35.71 4.10
CA SER A 324 -9.36 -36.38 4.93
C SER A 324 -9.91 -35.46 6.03
N ASP A 325 -9.18 -34.40 6.38
CA ASP A 325 -9.57 -33.48 7.44
C ASP A 325 -10.73 -32.58 7.00
N VAL A 326 -11.58 -32.21 7.94
CA VAL A 326 -12.69 -31.28 7.64
C VAL A 326 -12.16 -29.87 7.51
N LEU A 327 -12.29 -29.32 6.32
CA LEU A 327 -11.92 -27.93 6.02
C LEU A 327 -13.13 -27.01 6.19
N THR A 328 -12.91 -25.87 6.81
CA THR A 328 -13.93 -24.82 7.00
C THR A 328 -13.34 -23.47 6.64
N VAL A 329 -14.06 -22.71 5.83
CA VAL A 329 -13.65 -21.35 5.42
C VAL A 329 -13.40 -20.47 6.65
N ASP A 330 -12.36 -19.64 6.57
CA ASP A 330 -11.85 -18.77 7.64
C ASP A 330 -11.38 -19.50 8.91
N ARG A 331 -11.14 -20.80 8.83
CA ARG A 331 -10.54 -21.58 9.91
C ARG A 331 -9.12 -22.01 9.55
N PRO A 332 -8.26 -22.22 10.58
CA PRO A 332 -6.91 -22.73 10.36
C PRO A 332 -6.93 -24.00 9.51
N VAL A 333 -6.09 -24.02 8.48
CA VAL A 333 -5.96 -25.17 7.61
C VAL A 333 -5.20 -26.29 8.34
N THR A 334 -5.67 -27.52 8.20
CA THR A 334 -4.96 -28.72 8.64
C THR A 334 -5.05 -29.74 7.52
N GLY A 335 -3.94 -30.41 7.19
CA GLY A 335 -3.92 -31.44 6.17
C GLY A 335 -2.59 -31.51 5.42
N VAL A 336 -2.49 -32.54 4.59
CA VAL A 336 -1.33 -32.79 3.73
C VAL A 336 -1.68 -32.42 2.30
N PHE A 337 -0.99 -31.42 1.77
CA PHE A 337 -1.17 -30.88 0.42
C PHE A 337 0.10 -31.22 -0.41
N GLY A 338 0.20 -32.44 -0.87
CA GLY A 338 1.39 -32.92 -1.56
C GLY A 338 2.63 -32.92 -0.66
N THR A 339 3.59 -32.03 -0.92
CA THR A 339 4.80 -31.86 -0.11
C THR A 339 4.63 -30.80 1.00
N VAL A 340 3.47 -30.16 1.08
CA VAL A 340 3.14 -29.13 2.06
C VAL A 340 2.23 -29.71 3.13
N VAL A 341 2.56 -29.52 4.40
CA VAL A 341 1.76 -29.99 5.54
C VAL A 341 1.41 -28.82 6.43
N PHE A 342 0.14 -28.68 6.72
CA PHE A 342 -0.38 -27.70 7.67
C PHE A 342 -0.91 -28.41 8.92
N GLU A 343 -0.61 -27.87 10.09
CA GLU A 343 -1.19 -28.27 11.38
C GLU A 343 -1.74 -27.03 12.09
N GLN A 344 -3.05 -26.98 12.29
CA GLN A 344 -3.75 -25.86 12.93
C GLN A 344 -3.34 -24.48 12.38
N GLY A 345 -3.20 -24.38 11.06
CA GLY A 345 -2.80 -23.15 10.36
C GLY A 345 -1.30 -22.85 10.37
N GLN A 346 -0.48 -23.73 10.92
CA GLN A 346 0.98 -23.61 10.84
C GLN A 346 1.52 -24.44 9.67
N LEU A 347 2.39 -23.86 8.86
CA LEU A 347 3.13 -24.59 7.83
C LEU A 347 4.28 -25.34 8.51
N VAL A 348 4.15 -26.66 8.64
CA VAL A 348 5.12 -27.50 9.37
C VAL A 348 6.08 -28.26 8.45
N ILE A 349 5.69 -28.54 7.22
CA ILE A 349 6.55 -29.16 6.21
C ILE A 349 6.30 -28.52 4.86
N GLY A 350 7.38 -28.36 4.07
CA GLY A 350 7.35 -27.81 2.73
C GLY A 350 7.40 -26.30 2.67
N ASN A 351 7.32 -25.76 1.47
CA ASN A 351 7.29 -24.33 1.20
C ASN A 351 6.13 -24.01 0.26
N LEU A 352 5.45 -22.91 0.51
CA LEU A 352 4.55 -22.31 -0.45
C LEU A 352 5.35 -21.40 -1.38
N PRO A 353 4.94 -21.23 -2.66
CA PRO A 353 5.51 -20.20 -3.53
C PRO A 353 5.38 -18.82 -2.88
N GLU A 354 6.42 -18.00 -2.99
CA GLU A 354 6.48 -16.61 -2.49
C GLU A 354 6.48 -15.60 -3.64
#